data_0d1161c55cd1ff665d4d24eb2d5289e1
#
_entry.id   0d1161c55cd1ff665d4d24eb2d5289e1
#
_cell.length_a   1.000
_cell.length_b   1.000
_cell.length_c   1.000
_cell.angle_alpha   90.00
_cell.angle_beta   90.00
_cell.angle_gamma   90.00
#
_symmetry.space_group_name_H-M   'P 1'
#
loop_
_entity.id
_entity.type
_entity.pdbx_description
1 polymer ?
#
loop_
_entity_poly.entity_id
_entity_poly.type
_entity_poly.pdbx_seq_one_letter_code
_entity_poly.pdbx_strand_id
1 'polypeptide(L)'
;MNKKFILPVSLMLLVGLAVFVSAEISQTAGGNYNVKVYLEKGWNLVYGVPMIQEGYPLSDGSTLVKEDLKAIYWYNPFSFEFTQVFPGNFQGFPELRDKYEYISGSASWVYSDKSGYFAYSQVDPIPLQNKKLTAGWNFVGFSPEFKMKKISQIKGSCNLEKVAYWNNNDQKYVIFSAGESITIEGNPTNFEDIILADSDSDLGKGVLIKSINDCQMGSISPPSIPQ
;
A
#
# COMPACT_ATOMS: atom_id res chain seq x y z
N MET A 1 3.13 46.33 -52.22
CA MET A 1 3.71 44.96 -52.10
C MET A 1 3.99 44.70 -50.64
N ASN A 2 3.07 44.01 -49.95
CA ASN A 2 3.26 43.69 -48.53
C ASN A 2 3.83 42.29 -48.38
N LYS A 3 5.07 42.19 -47.94
CA LYS A 3 5.73 40.94 -47.60
C LYS A 3 5.27 40.55 -46.17
N LYS A 4 4.41 39.56 -46.05
CA LYS A 4 4.07 38.90 -44.77
C LYS A 4 5.25 38.02 -44.36
N PHE A 5 5.89 38.38 -43.25
CA PHE A 5 6.84 37.51 -42.56
C PHE A 5 6.04 36.42 -41.83
N ILE A 6 6.25 35.19 -42.26
CA ILE A 6 5.76 34.01 -41.54
C ILE A 6 6.89 33.58 -40.61
N LEU A 7 6.69 33.77 -39.31
CA LEU A 7 7.57 33.22 -38.27
C LEU A 7 7.26 31.70 -38.15
N PRO A 8 8.28 30.82 -38.21
CA PRO A 8 8.05 29.44 -37.87
C PRO A 8 7.96 29.32 -36.33
N VAL A 9 6.80 28.94 -35.86
CA VAL A 9 6.59 28.52 -34.46
C VAL A 9 7.30 27.19 -34.29
N SER A 10 8.50 27.23 -33.69
CA SER A 10 9.19 26.04 -33.22
C SER A 10 8.40 25.46 -32.07
N LEU A 11 7.64 24.39 -32.36
CA LEU A 11 7.00 23.56 -31.39
C LEU A 11 8.09 22.83 -30.58
N MET A 12 8.52 23.41 -29.45
CA MET A 12 9.32 22.69 -28.47
C MET A 12 8.44 21.58 -27.88
N LEU A 13 8.66 20.40 -28.40
CA LEU A 13 8.16 19.16 -27.80
C LEU A 13 8.91 18.97 -26.47
N LEU A 14 8.36 19.48 -25.37
CA LEU A 14 8.76 19.11 -24.04
C LEU A 14 8.35 17.63 -23.85
N VAL A 15 9.27 16.73 -24.20
CA VAL A 15 9.21 15.34 -23.74
C VAL A 15 9.47 15.38 -22.25
N GLY A 16 8.42 15.55 -21.48
CA GLY A 16 8.46 15.28 -20.04
C GLY A 16 8.88 13.83 -19.87
N LEU A 17 10.09 13.59 -19.39
CA LEU A 17 10.49 12.30 -18.84
C LEU A 17 9.53 12.02 -17.67
N ALA A 18 8.46 11.28 -17.95
CA ALA A 18 7.68 10.64 -16.90
C ALA A 18 8.63 9.66 -16.22
N VAL A 19 9.15 10.03 -15.08
CA VAL A 19 9.82 9.08 -14.17
C VAL A 19 8.74 8.12 -13.75
N PHE A 20 8.72 6.94 -14.34
CA PHE A 20 7.85 5.87 -13.89
C PHE A 20 8.30 5.48 -12.49
N VAL A 21 7.58 5.96 -11.50
CA VAL A 21 7.72 5.58 -10.10
C VAL A 21 7.12 4.18 -9.98
N SER A 22 7.93 3.15 -10.15
CA SER A 22 7.50 1.77 -9.91
C SER A 22 7.83 1.39 -8.47
N ALA A 23 6.84 0.93 -7.73
CA ALA A 23 7.10 0.15 -6.54
C ALA A 23 7.45 -1.29 -6.99
N GLU A 24 8.38 -1.91 -6.29
CA GLU A 24 8.84 -3.26 -6.60
C GLU A 24 8.76 -4.13 -5.34
N ILE A 25 8.14 -5.29 -5.48
CA ILE A 25 8.18 -6.35 -4.46
C ILE A 25 8.81 -7.56 -5.12
N SER A 26 10.00 -7.95 -4.64
CA SER A 26 10.73 -9.10 -5.15
C SER A 26 11.08 -10.07 -4.03
N GLN A 27 10.98 -11.38 -4.32
CA GLN A 27 11.35 -12.43 -3.36
C GLN A 27 12.85 -12.67 -3.37
N THR A 28 13.45 -12.73 -2.19
CA THR A 28 14.87 -13.10 -2.03
C THR A 28 15.03 -14.63 -1.98
N ALA A 29 16.26 -15.11 -2.22
CA ALA A 29 16.58 -16.53 -2.12
C ALA A 29 16.34 -17.15 -0.72
N GLY A 30 16.20 -16.31 0.31
CA GLY A 30 15.92 -16.72 1.70
C GLY A 30 14.44 -16.69 2.09
N GLY A 31 13.52 -16.49 1.13
CA GLY A 31 12.07 -16.43 1.41
C GLY A 31 11.57 -15.08 1.95
N ASN A 32 12.44 -14.12 2.15
CA ASN A 32 12.04 -12.75 2.48
C ASN A 32 11.68 -11.98 1.20
N TYR A 33 10.87 -10.93 1.35
CA TYR A 33 10.54 -10.00 0.28
C TYR A 33 11.36 -8.71 0.46
N ASN A 34 11.95 -8.25 -0.64
CA ASN A 34 12.42 -6.88 -0.73
C ASN A 34 11.29 -6.01 -1.24
N VAL A 35 10.94 -5.02 -0.46
CA VAL A 35 9.94 -4.00 -0.81
C VAL A 35 10.70 -2.73 -1.14
N LYS A 36 10.45 -2.17 -2.32
CA LYS A 36 10.94 -0.86 -2.73
C LYS A 36 9.74 -0.01 -3.09
N VAL A 37 9.52 1.07 -2.35
CA VAL A 37 8.38 1.96 -2.51
C VAL A 37 8.85 3.40 -2.57
N TYR A 38 8.21 4.22 -3.40
CA TYR A 38 8.48 5.64 -3.41
C TYR A 38 7.68 6.32 -2.31
N LEU A 39 8.38 7.05 -1.43
CA LEU A 39 7.77 7.89 -0.40
C LEU A 39 7.72 9.34 -0.87
N GLU A 40 6.62 9.99 -0.61
CA GLU A 40 6.55 11.45 -0.65
C GLU A 40 7.01 12.02 0.70
N LYS A 41 7.42 13.30 0.69
CA LYS A 41 7.66 14.01 1.96
C LYS A 41 6.38 14.07 2.77
N GLY A 42 6.47 13.72 4.04
CA GLY A 42 5.33 13.62 4.97
C GLY A 42 4.97 12.17 5.28
N TRP A 43 3.71 11.93 5.59
CA TRP A 43 3.20 10.60 5.93
C TRP A 43 2.94 9.75 4.69
N ASN A 44 3.32 8.49 4.76
CA ASN A 44 3.12 7.47 3.74
C ASN A 44 2.62 6.20 4.41
N LEU A 45 1.68 5.51 3.78
CA LEU A 45 1.22 4.22 4.23
C LEU A 45 1.87 3.15 3.36
N VAL A 46 2.72 2.31 3.96
CA VAL A 46 3.54 1.32 3.25
C VAL A 46 3.21 -0.10 3.69
N TYR A 47 3.48 -1.07 2.81
CA TYR A 47 3.32 -2.50 3.05
C TYR A 47 4.20 -2.99 4.21
N GLY A 48 3.65 -3.81 5.09
CA GLY A 48 4.40 -4.50 6.14
C GLY A 48 4.82 -3.62 7.30
N VAL A 49 5.79 -4.11 8.05
CA VAL A 49 6.42 -3.40 9.18
C VAL A 49 7.91 -3.22 8.86
N PRO A 50 8.32 -2.08 8.30
CA PRO A 50 9.72 -1.84 7.98
C PRO A 50 10.58 -1.89 9.24
N MET A 51 11.44 -2.90 9.34
CA MET A 51 12.36 -3.07 10.47
C MET A 51 13.66 -2.34 10.17
N ILE A 52 13.83 -1.15 10.77
CA ILE A 52 15.06 -0.36 10.63
C ILE A 52 15.95 -0.65 11.84
N GLN A 53 17.06 -1.32 11.58
CA GLN A 53 18.03 -1.63 12.63
C GLN A 53 19.00 -0.47 12.85
N GLU A 54 19.28 -0.18 14.10
CA GLU A 54 20.31 0.80 14.45
C GLU A 54 21.70 0.31 14.03
N GLY A 55 22.49 1.21 13.43
CA GLY A 55 23.85 0.89 12.94
C GLY A 55 23.90 0.23 11.53
N TYR A 56 22.76 -0.13 10.94
CA TYR A 56 22.72 -0.69 9.58
C TYR A 56 22.11 0.31 8.58
N PRO A 57 22.62 0.36 7.34
CA PRO A 57 22.01 1.17 6.28
C PRO A 57 20.63 0.61 5.90
N LEU A 58 19.85 1.40 5.18
CA LEU A 58 18.65 0.91 4.51
C LEU A 58 19.03 -0.12 3.43
N SER A 59 18.07 -0.95 3.04
CA SER A 59 18.32 -1.96 2.01
C SER A 59 18.75 -1.36 0.68
N ASP A 60 19.46 -2.12 -0.13
CA ASP A 60 19.90 -1.72 -1.46
C ASP A 60 18.71 -1.27 -2.32
N GLY A 61 18.94 -0.19 -3.08
CA GLY A 61 17.89 0.45 -3.89
C GLY A 61 17.17 1.60 -3.20
N SER A 62 17.41 1.87 -1.90
CA SER A 62 16.99 3.12 -1.26
C SER A 62 17.76 4.29 -1.83
N THR A 63 17.05 5.39 -2.12
CA THR A 63 17.65 6.71 -2.34
C THR A 63 17.53 7.60 -1.12
N LEU A 64 16.65 7.23 -0.18
CA LEU A 64 16.57 7.83 1.14
C LEU A 64 17.65 7.24 2.05
N VAL A 65 18.09 8.02 3.01
CA VAL A 65 18.93 7.57 4.12
C VAL A 65 18.08 7.48 5.40
N LYS A 66 18.60 6.81 6.42
CA LYS A 66 17.87 6.58 7.67
C LYS A 66 17.44 7.88 8.36
N GLU A 67 18.27 8.91 8.27
CA GLU A 67 18.03 10.24 8.85
C GLU A 67 16.88 11.00 8.18
N ASP A 68 16.50 10.61 6.97
CA ASP A 68 15.34 11.16 6.27
C ASP A 68 14.02 10.60 6.84
N LEU A 69 14.07 9.43 7.50
CA LEU A 69 12.92 8.80 8.14
C LEU A 69 12.82 9.28 9.60
N LYS A 70 11.66 9.81 10.00
CA LYS A 70 11.47 10.38 11.34
C LYS A 70 10.63 9.50 12.25
N ALA A 71 9.69 8.75 11.67
CA ALA A 71 8.82 7.88 12.45
C ALA A 71 8.28 6.73 11.61
N ILE A 72 8.13 5.57 12.25
CA ILE A 72 7.36 4.45 11.73
C ILE A 72 6.42 3.99 12.84
N TYR A 73 5.12 3.87 12.49
CA TYR A 73 4.10 3.35 13.39
C TYR A 73 3.37 2.20 12.74
N TRP A 74 3.18 1.16 13.52
CA TRP A 74 2.32 0.05 13.16
C TRP A 74 1.02 0.09 13.99
N TYR A 75 -0.10 -0.27 13.39
CA TYR A 75 -1.40 -0.31 14.05
C TYR A 75 -1.74 -1.73 14.48
N ASN A 76 -2.06 -1.89 15.77
CA ASN A 76 -2.53 -3.15 16.33
C ASN A 76 -4.06 -3.23 16.17
N PRO A 77 -4.59 -4.15 15.33
CA PRO A 77 -6.02 -4.25 15.09
C PRO A 77 -6.81 -4.87 16.28
N PHE A 78 -6.13 -5.37 17.31
CA PHE A 78 -6.77 -5.94 18.50
C PHE A 78 -6.88 -4.94 19.65
N SER A 79 -5.86 -4.11 19.87
CA SER A 79 -5.88 -3.06 20.91
C SER A 79 -6.34 -1.72 20.36
N PHE A 80 -6.41 -1.55 19.04
CA PHE A 80 -6.72 -0.29 18.35
C PHE A 80 -5.71 0.82 18.63
N GLU A 81 -4.47 0.44 18.89
CA GLU A 81 -3.39 1.36 19.25
C GLU A 81 -2.27 1.33 18.21
N PHE A 82 -1.54 2.45 18.14
CA PHE A 82 -0.32 2.54 17.36
C PHE A 82 0.89 2.21 18.22
N THR A 83 1.74 1.33 17.69
CA THR A 83 3.07 1.04 18.25
C THR A 83 4.13 1.73 17.43
N GLN A 84 4.99 2.51 18.08
CA GLN A 84 6.15 3.12 17.43
C GLN A 84 7.21 2.05 17.14
N VAL A 85 7.54 1.88 15.86
CA VAL A 85 8.57 0.93 15.40
C VAL A 85 9.92 1.63 15.24
N PHE A 86 9.90 2.91 14.85
CA PHE A 86 11.08 3.75 14.66
C PHE A 86 10.76 5.21 15.03
N PRO A 87 11.71 5.97 15.64
CA PRO A 87 12.96 5.51 16.23
C PRO A 87 12.74 4.65 17.48
N GLY A 88 13.63 3.71 17.72
CA GLY A 88 13.59 2.85 18.91
C GLY A 88 14.07 1.43 18.59
N ASN A 89 14.18 0.63 19.65
CA ASN A 89 14.56 -0.79 19.57
C ASN A 89 13.31 -1.68 19.53
N PHE A 90 12.58 -1.65 18.42
CA PHE A 90 11.42 -2.51 18.26
C PHE A 90 11.83 -3.99 18.18
N GLN A 91 11.30 -4.82 19.07
CA GLN A 91 11.63 -6.24 19.21
C GLN A 91 10.58 -7.18 18.56
N GLY A 92 9.67 -6.63 17.76
CA GLY A 92 8.55 -7.37 17.19
C GLY A 92 7.32 -7.36 18.10
N PHE A 93 6.39 -8.25 17.80
CA PHE A 93 5.11 -8.39 18.51
C PHE A 93 4.98 -9.80 19.11
N PRO A 94 5.72 -10.13 20.22
CA PRO A 94 5.71 -11.48 20.77
C PRO A 94 4.30 -11.93 21.20
N GLU A 95 3.47 -11.00 21.66
CA GLU A 95 2.08 -11.23 22.06
C GLU A 95 1.14 -11.53 20.89
N LEU A 96 1.59 -11.28 19.66
CA LEU A 96 0.79 -11.50 18.45
C LEU A 96 1.27 -12.68 17.60
N ARG A 97 2.16 -13.53 18.13
CA ARG A 97 2.67 -14.70 17.37
C ARG A 97 1.56 -15.62 16.88
N ASP A 98 0.52 -15.82 17.71
CA ASP A 98 -0.64 -16.63 17.37
C ASP A 98 -1.66 -15.92 16.48
N LYS A 99 -1.35 -14.68 16.06
CA LYS A 99 -2.20 -13.81 15.25
C LYS A 99 -1.58 -13.50 13.87
N TYR A 100 -0.69 -14.39 13.40
CA TYR A 100 0.09 -14.17 12.18
C TYR A 100 -0.80 -13.84 10.97
N GLU A 101 -1.96 -14.48 10.83
CA GLU A 101 -2.89 -14.25 9.72
C GLU A 101 -3.51 -12.86 9.73
N TYR A 102 -3.51 -12.18 10.87
CA TYR A 102 -4.00 -10.82 11.01
C TYR A 102 -2.92 -9.76 10.76
N ILE A 103 -1.69 -10.04 11.19
CA ILE A 103 -0.58 -9.07 11.14
C ILE A 103 0.26 -9.17 9.89
N SER A 104 0.42 -10.36 9.31
CA SER A 104 1.14 -10.53 8.06
C SER A 104 0.45 -9.77 6.93
N GLY A 105 1.24 -9.07 6.12
CA GLY A 105 0.70 -8.20 5.06
C GLY A 105 -0.09 -7.00 5.58
N SER A 106 0.09 -6.59 6.84
CA SER A 106 -0.42 -5.31 7.34
C SER A 106 0.33 -4.14 6.69
N ALA A 107 -0.12 -2.92 6.94
CA ALA A 107 0.58 -1.71 6.54
C ALA A 107 1.03 -0.90 7.75
N SER A 108 2.05 -0.06 7.54
CA SER A 108 2.61 0.84 8.55
C SER A 108 2.67 2.26 8.03
N TRP A 109 2.52 3.21 8.93
CA TRP A 109 2.81 4.60 8.69
C TRP A 109 4.30 4.85 8.71
N VAL A 110 4.81 5.56 7.69
CA VAL A 110 6.19 6.05 7.62
C VAL A 110 6.17 7.55 7.38
N TYR A 111 6.83 8.31 8.25
CA TYR A 111 7.07 9.74 8.02
C TYR A 111 8.46 9.94 7.46
N SER A 112 8.54 10.60 6.30
CA SER A 112 9.78 10.98 5.64
C SER A 112 9.91 12.49 5.47
N ASP A 113 11.11 13.03 5.75
CA ASP A 113 11.40 14.46 5.53
C ASP A 113 11.66 14.79 4.06
N LYS A 114 11.92 13.76 3.24
CA LYS A 114 12.22 13.90 1.81
C LYS A 114 11.42 12.88 1.00
N SER A 115 11.21 13.20 -0.25
CA SER A 115 10.72 12.25 -1.24
C SER A 115 11.86 11.41 -1.79
N GLY A 116 11.60 10.12 -2.03
CA GLY A 116 12.59 9.19 -2.57
C GLY A 116 12.20 7.73 -2.39
N TYR A 117 13.02 6.84 -2.93
CA TYR A 117 12.82 5.40 -2.77
C TYR A 117 13.27 4.94 -1.39
N PHE A 118 12.39 4.19 -0.74
CA PHE A 118 12.63 3.46 0.49
C PHE A 118 12.59 1.97 0.19
N ALA A 119 13.71 1.28 0.44
CA ALA A 119 13.81 -0.17 0.28
C ALA A 119 14.07 -0.83 1.63
N TYR A 120 13.36 -1.92 1.91
CA TYR A 120 13.47 -2.67 3.16
C TYR A 120 13.12 -4.14 2.93
N SER A 121 13.63 -5.01 3.81
CA SER A 121 13.26 -6.42 3.82
C SER A 121 12.03 -6.65 4.67
N GLN A 122 11.15 -7.52 4.19
CA GLN A 122 9.92 -7.91 4.87
C GLN A 122 9.82 -9.43 4.91
N VAL A 123 9.28 -9.97 5.99
CA VAL A 123 8.94 -11.39 6.08
C VAL A 123 7.90 -11.74 5.04
N ASP A 124 7.96 -12.98 4.54
CA ASP A 124 7.04 -13.51 3.54
C ASP A 124 5.57 -13.24 3.89
N PRO A 125 4.81 -12.57 3.01
CA PRO A 125 3.40 -12.37 3.25
C PRO A 125 2.67 -13.70 3.15
N ILE A 126 1.66 -13.89 3.99
CA ILE A 126 0.71 -14.98 3.76
C ILE A 126 -0.07 -14.72 2.48
N PRO A 127 -0.50 -15.78 1.79
CA PRO A 127 -1.44 -15.65 0.68
C PRO A 127 -2.70 -14.88 1.10
N LEU A 128 -3.23 -14.06 0.19
CA LEU A 128 -4.42 -13.23 0.47
C LEU A 128 -5.59 -14.04 1.03
N GLN A 129 -5.77 -15.27 0.54
CA GLN A 129 -6.80 -16.20 1.02
C GLN A 129 -6.65 -16.62 2.49
N ASN A 130 -5.48 -16.40 3.08
CA ASN A 130 -5.21 -16.69 4.49
C ASN A 130 -5.23 -15.41 5.35
N LYS A 131 -5.31 -14.22 4.73
CA LYS A 131 -5.34 -12.95 5.42
C LYS A 131 -6.66 -12.80 6.18
N LYS A 132 -6.58 -12.58 7.49
CA LYS A 132 -7.74 -12.29 8.34
C LYS A 132 -7.81 -10.82 8.69
N LEU A 133 -9.02 -10.30 8.80
CA LEU A 133 -9.33 -8.97 9.30
C LEU A 133 -10.13 -9.08 10.60
N THR A 134 -9.89 -8.14 11.51
CA THR A 134 -10.76 -7.95 12.69
C THR A 134 -11.95 -7.07 12.31
N ALA A 135 -13.03 -7.13 13.09
CA ALA A 135 -14.06 -6.10 13.04
C ALA A 135 -13.46 -4.72 13.33
N GLY A 136 -13.81 -3.72 12.54
CA GLY A 136 -13.22 -2.39 12.63
C GLY A 136 -12.16 -2.13 11.57
N TRP A 137 -11.28 -1.17 11.84
CA TRP A 137 -10.24 -0.77 10.90
C TRP A 137 -9.04 -1.73 10.90
N ASN A 138 -8.59 -2.08 9.70
CA ASN A 138 -7.40 -2.89 9.45
C ASN A 138 -6.50 -2.14 8.47
N PHE A 139 -5.22 -2.13 8.74
CA PHE A 139 -4.19 -1.56 7.87
C PHE A 139 -3.63 -2.70 7.02
N VAL A 140 -3.85 -2.65 5.72
CA VAL A 140 -3.54 -3.73 4.79
C VAL A 140 -2.57 -3.24 3.74
N GLY A 141 -1.47 -3.94 3.55
CA GLY A 141 -0.49 -3.64 2.52
C GLY A 141 -0.83 -4.30 1.18
N PHE A 142 -0.49 -3.64 0.09
CA PHE A 142 -0.72 -4.16 -1.25
C PHE A 142 0.40 -5.12 -1.67
N SER A 143 0.12 -6.42 -1.55
CA SER A 143 0.92 -7.47 -2.17
C SER A 143 0.59 -7.61 -3.67
N PRO A 144 1.41 -8.35 -4.44
CA PRO A 144 1.14 -8.60 -5.86
C PRO A 144 -0.25 -9.22 -6.14
N GLU A 145 -0.83 -9.93 -5.16
CA GLU A 145 -2.15 -10.54 -5.31
C GLU A 145 -3.30 -9.53 -5.37
N PHE A 146 -3.08 -8.28 -4.92
CA PHE A 146 -4.06 -7.19 -5.03
C PHE A 146 -4.12 -6.58 -6.43
N LYS A 147 -3.06 -6.74 -7.22
CA LYS A 147 -2.92 -6.06 -8.51
C LYS A 147 -4.09 -6.36 -9.44
N MET A 148 -4.74 -5.31 -9.95
CA MET A 148 -5.88 -5.37 -10.87
C MET A 148 -7.09 -6.15 -10.36
N LYS A 149 -7.17 -6.37 -9.03
CA LYS A 149 -8.28 -7.09 -8.41
C LYS A 149 -9.32 -6.11 -7.86
N LYS A 150 -10.59 -6.38 -8.17
CA LYS A 150 -11.73 -5.68 -7.58
C LYS A 150 -11.93 -6.10 -6.12
N ILE A 151 -12.55 -5.24 -5.32
CA ILE A 151 -12.97 -5.58 -3.94
C ILE A 151 -13.74 -6.89 -3.91
N SER A 152 -14.70 -7.09 -4.83
CA SER A 152 -15.49 -8.33 -4.94
C SER A 152 -14.65 -9.60 -5.11
N GLN A 153 -13.45 -9.49 -5.68
CA GLN A 153 -12.56 -10.62 -5.93
C GLN A 153 -11.63 -10.94 -4.76
N ILE A 154 -11.39 -9.95 -3.88
CA ILE A 154 -10.42 -10.08 -2.78
C ILE A 154 -11.06 -10.12 -1.39
N LYS A 155 -12.28 -9.65 -1.23
CA LYS A 155 -12.92 -9.51 0.08
C LYS A 155 -13.19 -10.85 0.77
N GLY A 156 -13.29 -11.97 0.05
CA GLY A 156 -13.61 -13.28 0.60
C GLY A 156 -14.93 -13.29 1.38
N SER A 157 -14.86 -13.73 2.64
CA SER A 157 -16.01 -13.73 3.56
C SER A 157 -16.26 -12.38 4.25
N CYS A 158 -15.44 -11.36 3.95
CA CYS A 158 -15.50 -10.07 4.62
C CYS A 158 -16.68 -9.23 4.15
N ASN A 159 -17.41 -8.67 5.13
CA ASN A 159 -18.39 -7.63 4.90
C ASN A 159 -17.71 -6.27 5.12
N LEU A 160 -17.25 -5.68 4.03
CA LEU A 160 -16.47 -4.44 4.06
C LEU A 160 -17.40 -3.24 4.07
N GLU A 161 -17.24 -2.37 5.06
CA GLU A 161 -18.00 -1.12 5.21
C GLU A 161 -17.35 0.03 4.43
N LYS A 162 -16.01 0.16 4.56
CA LYS A 162 -15.24 1.26 3.96
C LYS A 162 -13.86 0.80 3.52
N VAL A 163 -13.33 1.52 2.53
CA VAL A 163 -11.90 1.53 2.21
C VAL A 163 -11.41 2.97 2.21
N ALA A 164 -10.19 3.20 2.70
CA ALA A 164 -9.60 4.53 2.76
C ALA A 164 -8.16 4.49 2.26
N TYR A 165 -7.89 5.25 1.19
CA TYR A 165 -6.56 5.44 0.64
C TYR A 165 -5.92 6.68 1.26
N TRP A 166 -4.63 6.61 1.47
CA TRP A 166 -3.85 7.78 1.79
C TRP A 166 -3.34 8.46 0.52
N ASN A 167 -3.76 9.71 0.31
CA ASN A 167 -3.21 10.55 -0.75
C ASN A 167 -1.95 11.24 -0.22
N ASN A 168 -0.78 10.78 -0.66
CA ASN A 168 0.50 11.29 -0.20
C ASN A 168 0.72 12.77 -0.56
N ASN A 169 0.20 13.23 -1.71
CA ASN A 169 0.37 14.61 -2.15
C ASN A 169 -0.45 15.58 -1.30
N ASP A 170 -1.70 15.21 -1.02
CA ASP A 170 -2.64 16.04 -0.25
C ASP A 170 -2.57 15.79 1.26
N GLN A 171 -1.83 14.77 1.69
CA GLN A 171 -1.70 14.33 3.09
C GLN A 171 -3.07 14.14 3.76
N LYS A 172 -4.00 13.46 3.05
CA LYS A 172 -5.37 13.21 3.53
C LYS A 172 -5.90 11.87 3.01
N TYR A 173 -6.94 11.38 3.67
CA TYR A 173 -7.66 10.19 3.22
C TYR A 173 -8.64 10.48 2.08
N VAL A 174 -8.70 9.54 1.14
CA VAL A 174 -9.81 9.39 0.18
C VAL A 174 -10.58 8.16 0.62
N ILE A 175 -11.85 8.32 0.99
CA ILE A 175 -12.67 7.27 1.61
C ILE A 175 -13.81 6.91 0.67
N PHE A 176 -14.01 5.61 0.48
CA PHE A 176 -15.16 5.04 -0.22
C PHE A 176 -15.96 4.19 0.77
N SER A 177 -17.29 4.33 0.75
CA SER A 177 -18.21 3.61 1.64
C SER A 177 -19.11 2.68 0.83
N ALA A 178 -19.36 1.49 1.34
CA ALA A 178 -20.34 0.59 0.77
C ALA A 178 -21.75 1.21 0.84
N GLY A 179 -22.51 1.09 -0.26
CA GLY A 179 -23.86 1.64 -0.35
C GLY A 179 -23.95 3.13 -0.70
N GLU A 180 -22.82 3.84 -0.80
CA GLU A 180 -22.77 5.21 -1.29
C GLU A 180 -22.53 5.26 -2.81
N SER A 181 -22.99 6.34 -3.46
CA SER A 181 -22.65 6.59 -4.85
C SER A 181 -21.20 7.02 -4.95
N ILE A 182 -20.40 6.25 -5.67
CA ILE A 182 -18.96 6.48 -5.86
C ILE A 182 -18.75 6.93 -7.30
N THR A 183 -17.91 7.94 -7.49
CA THR A 183 -17.48 8.40 -8.82
C THR A 183 -15.94 8.35 -8.85
N ILE A 184 -15.39 7.57 -9.77
CA ILE A 184 -13.95 7.48 -10.02
C ILE A 184 -13.70 7.98 -11.43
N GLU A 185 -12.85 9.00 -11.58
CA GLU A 185 -12.52 9.63 -12.87
C GLU A 185 -13.76 10.03 -13.70
N GLY A 186 -14.80 10.52 -13.01
CA GLY A 186 -16.07 10.93 -13.64
C GLY A 186 -17.04 9.78 -13.95
N ASN A 187 -16.68 8.53 -13.68
CA ASN A 187 -17.52 7.37 -13.94
C ASN A 187 -18.19 6.86 -12.66
N PRO A 188 -19.52 6.64 -12.67
CA PRO A 188 -20.19 5.96 -11.55
C PRO A 188 -19.60 4.54 -11.37
N THR A 189 -19.23 4.25 -10.15
CA THR A 189 -18.55 2.98 -9.80
C THR A 189 -19.22 2.38 -8.57
N ASN A 190 -19.48 1.08 -8.58
CA ASN A 190 -19.93 0.39 -7.38
C ASN A 190 -18.75 0.13 -6.45
N PHE A 191 -18.99 0.14 -5.13
CA PHE A 191 -17.97 -0.17 -4.14
C PHE A 191 -17.22 -1.49 -4.43
N GLU A 192 -17.96 -2.53 -4.79
CA GLU A 192 -17.43 -3.85 -5.09
C GLU A 192 -16.55 -3.91 -6.36
N ASP A 193 -16.68 -2.92 -7.25
CA ASP A 193 -15.93 -2.83 -8.50
C ASP A 193 -14.64 -2.00 -8.37
N ILE A 194 -14.38 -1.40 -7.23
CA ILE A 194 -13.16 -0.64 -6.97
C ILE A 194 -11.96 -1.59 -7.05
N ILE A 195 -10.94 -1.19 -7.80
CA ILE A 195 -9.63 -1.84 -7.86
C ILE A 195 -8.73 -1.16 -6.85
N LEU A 196 -8.20 -1.91 -5.88
CA LEU A 196 -7.40 -1.34 -4.78
C LEU A 196 -5.96 -1.02 -5.18
N ALA A 197 -5.37 -1.81 -6.07
CA ALA A 197 -4.05 -1.59 -6.64
C ALA A 197 -4.14 -1.73 -8.16
N ASP A 198 -4.25 -0.62 -8.87
CA ASP A 198 -4.49 -0.62 -10.32
C ASP A 198 -3.20 -0.64 -11.14
N SER A 199 -2.06 -0.43 -10.50
CA SER A 199 -0.76 -0.36 -11.16
C SER A 199 0.35 -0.99 -10.30
N ASP A 200 1.51 -1.21 -10.92
CA ASP A 200 2.72 -1.65 -10.20
C ASP A 200 3.21 -0.58 -9.20
N SER A 201 2.90 0.69 -9.44
CA SER A 201 3.28 1.78 -8.52
C SER A 201 2.49 1.77 -7.20
N ASP A 202 1.41 1.00 -7.11
CA ASP A 202 0.63 0.86 -5.88
C ASP A 202 1.13 -0.30 -5.01
N LEU A 203 1.85 -1.25 -5.60
CA LEU A 203 2.47 -2.33 -4.83
C LEU A 203 3.43 -1.73 -3.80
N GLY A 204 3.47 -2.29 -2.61
CA GLY A 204 4.28 -1.76 -1.52
C GLY A 204 3.65 -0.59 -0.76
N LYS A 205 2.52 -0.06 -1.20
CA LYS A 205 1.69 0.89 -0.44
C LYS A 205 0.70 0.15 0.45
N GLY A 206 -0.12 0.88 1.18
CA GLY A 206 -1.16 0.34 2.04
C GLY A 206 -2.51 1.03 1.85
N VAL A 207 -3.53 0.39 2.39
CA VAL A 207 -4.92 0.85 2.44
C VAL A 207 -5.50 0.54 3.81
N LEU A 208 -6.44 1.36 4.28
CA LEU A 208 -7.26 1.04 5.43
C LEU A 208 -8.54 0.37 4.94
N ILE A 209 -8.87 -0.74 5.55
CA ILE A 209 -10.11 -1.49 5.27
C ILE A 209 -10.90 -1.61 6.55
N LYS A 210 -12.15 -1.13 6.55
CA LYS A 210 -13.08 -1.31 7.66
C LYS A 210 -13.99 -2.50 7.39
N SER A 211 -13.88 -3.52 8.23
CA SER A 211 -14.76 -4.69 8.20
C SER A 211 -15.82 -4.61 9.30
N ILE A 212 -17.04 -5.07 9.00
CA ILE A 212 -18.14 -5.11 9.97
C ILE A 212 -17.94 -6.26 10.97
N ASN A 213 -17.30 -7.34 10.54
CA ASN A 213 -17.08 -8.56 11.34
C ASN A 213 -15.65 -9.08 11.17
N ASP A 214 -15.22 -9.94 12.08
CA ASP A 214 -14.03 -10.75 11.89
C ASP A 214 -14.22 -11.65 10.67
N CYS A 215 -13.24 -11.71 9.78
CA CYS A 215 -13.42 -12.37 8.50
C CYS A 215 -12.09 -12.78 7.86
N GLN A 216 -12.18 -13.50 6.76
CA GLN A 216 -11.04 -13.93 5.96
C GLN A 216 -11.16 -13.38 4.53
N MET A 217 -10.09 -12.76 4.06
CA MET A 217 -9.97 -12.25 2.69
C MET A 217 -9.71 -13.40 1.70
N GLY A 218 -9.78 -13.07 0.41
CA GLY A 218 -9.56 -14.02 -0.69
C GLY A 218 -10.73 -15.01 -0.87
N SER A 219 -10.71 -15.73 -1.97
CA SER A 219 -11.74 -16.73 -2.26
C SER A 219 -11.28 -18.12 -1.82
N ILE A 220 -12.05 -18.76 -0.93
CA ILE A 220 -11.86 -20.15 -0.52
C ILE A 220 -12.76 -21.10 -1.30
N SER A 221 -13.56 -20.61 -2.22
CA SER A 221 -14.43 -21.48 -3.02
C SER A 221 -13.58 -22.21 -4.07
N PRO A 222 -13.60 -23.56 -4.10
CA PRO A 222 -13.06 -24.28 -5.22
C PRO A 222 -13.81 -23.84 -6.49
N PRO A 223 -13.17 -23.88 -7.67
CA PRO A 223 -13.86 -23.59 -8.91
C PRO A 223 -15.07 -24.53 -9.02
N SER A 224 -16.23 -23.96 -9.39
CA SER A 224 -17.42 -24.76 -9.62
C SER A 224 -17.13 -25.77 -10.74
N ILE A 225 -17.43 -27.04 -10.47
CA ILE A 225 -17.34 -28.07 -11.51
C ILE A 225 -18.33 -27.69 -12.59
N PRO A 226 -17.92 -27.58 -13.86
CA PRO A 226 -18.87 -27.37 -14.95
C PRO A 226 -19.91 -28.47 -14.94
N GLN A 227 -21.17 -28.08 -14.92
CA GLN A 227 -22.31 -29.02 -15.08
C GLN A 227 -22.51 -29.35 -16.55
#